data_aa522d67fe2d649c6f255a6b6f52d11d
#
_entry.id   aa522d67fe2d649c6f255a6b6f52d11d
#
_cell.length_a   1.000
_cell.length_b   1.000
_cell.length_c   1.000
_cell.angle_alpha   90.00
_cell.angle_beta   90.00
_cell.angle_gamma   90.00
#
_symmetry.space_group_name_H-M   'P 1'
#
loop_
_entity.id
_entity.type
_entity.pdbx_description
1 polymer ?
#
loop_
_entity_poly.entity_id
_entity_poly.type
_entity_poly.pdbx_seq_one_letter_code
_entity_poly.pdbx_strand_id
1 'polypeptide(L)'
;SNGEVVNGKGENIHLHNVMDGKITLLSFIYSNCTDTNGCPLATSVFYKIQEKLKTDKILLSKLKMISLSFDPEYDTPEIMNLYGKDLSYIDADWSFLTTNSLKKLNPILKEYDQPVIRKYTVDGKYDGVQSHLLRVFLIDGNKLIRNVYNVDFLHPDLLINDIKTLLLSNE
;
A
#
# COMPACT_ATOMS: atom_id res chain seq x y z
N SER A 1 12.79 2.25 -0.55
CA SER A 1 13.21 1.34 -1.64
C SER A 1 12.63 1.73 -2.98
N ASN A 2 13.42 1.68 -4.02
CA ASN A 2 12.99 1.88 -5.40
C ASN A 2 12.90 0.54 -6.16
N GLY A 3 12.35 -0.50 -5.54
CA GLY A 3 12.19 -1.81 -6.16
C GLY A 3 11.27 -1.79 -7.38
N GLU A 4 11.46 -2.77 -8.27
CA GLU A 4 10.59 -3.00 -9.42
C GLU A 4 9.28 -3.64 -8.98
N VAL A 5 8.17 -3.06 -9.38
CA VAL A 5 6.79 -3.52 -9.12
C VAL A 5 6.03 -3.64 -10.44
N VAL A 6 4.87 -4.30 -10.39
CA VAL A 6 4.00 -4.50 -11.55
C VAL A 6 2.64 -3.87 -11.27
N ASN A 7 2.15 -3.07 -12.19
CA ASN A 7 0.82 -2.47 -12.09
C ASN A 7 -0.28 -3.42 -12.62
N GLY A 8 -1.55 -3.01 -12.44
CA GLY A 8 -2.70 -3.81 -12.89
C GLY A 8 -2.81 -4.04 -14.41
N LYS A 9 -1.94 -3.40 -15.22
CA LYS A 9 -1.83 -3.62 -16.66
C LYS A 9 -0.71 -4.62 -17.01
N GLY A 10 0.02 -5.13 -16.02
CA GLY A 10 1.16 -6.01 -16.22
C GLY A 10 2.46 -5.26 -16.57
N GLU A 11 2.51 -3.94 -16.43
CA GLU A 11 3.69 -3.13 -16.76
C GLU A 11 4.66 -3.09 -15.58
N ASN A 12 5.96 -3.32 -15.85
CA ASN A 12 7.02 -3.16 -14.86
C ASN A 12 7.37 -1.69 -14.69
N ILE A 13 7.31 -1.21 -13.45
CA ILE A 13 7.64 0.15 -13.09
C ILE A 13 8.44 0.17 -11.77
N HIS A 14 9.14 1.24 -11.50
CA HIS A 14 9.81 1.42 -10.21
C HIS A 14 8.87 2.05 -9.19
N LEU A 15 8.91 1.59 -7.94
CA LEU A 15 8.02 2.06 -6.86
C LEU A 15 8.09 3.59 -6.67
N HIS A 16 9.29 4.18 -6.75
CA HIS A 16 9.45 5.64 -6.65
C HIS A 16 8.82 6.41 -7.81
N ASN A 17 8.71 5.81 -9.00
CA ASN A 17 8.03 6.44 -10.13
C ASN A 17 6.51 6.42 -9.92
N VAL A 18 5.97 5.37 -9.24
CA VAL A 18 4.55 5.32 -8.88
C VAL A 18 4.18 6.42 -7.89
N MET A 19 5.09 6.79 -6.99
CA MET A 19 4.87 7.87 -6.00
C MET A 19 4.79 9.26 -6.63
N ASP A 20 5.38 9.44 -7.82
CA ASP A 20 5.27 10.65 -8.66
C ASP A 20 5.51 11.98 -7.92
N GLY A 21 6.40 11.99 -6.92
CA GLY A 21 6.69 13.17 -6.10
C GLY A 21 5.57 13.62 -5.17
N LYS A 22 4.46 12.86 -5.08
CA LYS A 22 3.34 13.14 -4.19
C LYS A 22 3.60 12.64 -2.76
N ILE A 23 2.85 13.18 -1.82
CA ILE A 23 2.73 12.54 -0.51
C ILE A 23 2.07 11.18 -0.70
N THR A 24 2.71 10.14 -0.19
CA THR A 24 2.28 8.75 -0.44
C THR A 24 1.91 8.04 0.84
N LEU A 25 0.76 7.39 0.85
CA LEU A 25 0.40 6.34 1.81
C LEU A 25 0.68 4.98 1.17
N LEU A 26 1.60 4.22 1.74
CA LEU A 26 1.94 2.87 1.29
C LEU A 26 1.50 1.84 2.32
N SER A 27 0.74 0.83 1.89
CA SER A 27 0.38 -0.35 2.67
C SER A 27 0.82 -1.62 1.96
N PHE A 28 1.33 -2.58 2.73
CA PHE A 28 1.58 -3.94 2.25
C PHE A 28 0.38 -4.82 2.58
N ILE A 29 -0.16 -5.51 1.58
CA ILE A 29 -1.38 -6.33 1.69
C ILE A 29 -1.20 -7.68 0.99
N TYR A 30 -2.17 -8.57 1.12
CA TYR A 30 -2.42 -9.66 0.16
C TYR A 30 -3.94 -9.87 0.03
N SER A 31 -4.41 -10.24 -1.17
CA SER A 31 -5.84 -10.21 -1.51
C SER A 31 -6.67 -11.22 -0.71
N ASN A 32 -6.09 -12.34 -0.31
CA ASN A 32 -6.74 -13.41 0.47
C ASN A 32 -6.67 -13.19 2.00
N CYS A 33 -6.29 -12.00 2.46
CA CYS A 33 -6.24 -11.72 3.90
C CYS A 33 -7.64 -11.70 4.51
N THR A 34 -7.89 -12.56 5.48
CA THR A 34 -9.16 -12.64 6.23
C THR A 34 -9.09 -12.00 7.62
N ASP A 35 -7.91 -11.54 8.04
CA ASP A 35 -7.74 -10.85 9.31
C ASP A 35 -8.30 -9.43 9.23
N THR A 36 -9.42 -9.19 9.92
CA THR A 36 -10.13 -7.90 9.92
C THR A 36 -9.30 -6.74 10.46
N ASN A 37 -8.30 -7.00 11.30
CA ASN A 37 -7.34 -6.03 11.82
C ASN A 37 -6.06 -5.95 10.96
N GLY A 38 -6.00 -6.67 9.85
CA GLY A 38 -4.89 -6.71 8.90
C GLY A 38 -5.15 -5.89 7.64
N CYS A 39 -4.95 -6.51 6.47
CA CYS A 39 -5.10 -5.85 5.16
C CYS A 39 -6.46 -5.19 4.94
N PRO A 40 -7.62 -5.80 5.34
CA PRO A 40 -8.93 -5.16 5.22
C PRO A 40 -9.02 -3.84 5.98
N LEU A 41 -8.39 -3.71 7.15
CA LEU A 41 -8.36 -2.46 7.89
C LEU A 41 -7.62 -1.35 7.13
N ALA A 42 -6.43 -1.63 6.60
CA ALA A 42 -5.67 -0.66 5.79
C ALA A 42 -6.48 -0.21 4.56
N THR A 43 -7.07 -1.16 3.84
CA THR A 43 -7.92 -0.89 2.68
C THR A 43 -9.13 -0.02 3.06
N SER A 44 -9.81 -0.33 4.17
CA SER A 44 -10.93 0.46 4.68
C SER A 44 -10.52 1.89 5.06
N VAL A 45 -9.35 2.05 5.67
CA VAL A 45 -8.83 3.38 6.03
C VAL A 45 -8.52 4.20 4.79
N PHE A 46 -7.87 3.64 3.78
CA PHE A 46 -7.60 4.33 2.51
C PHE A 46 -8.90 4.72 1.80
N TYR A 47 -9.89 3.81 1.77
CA TYR A 47 -11.21 4.10 1.24
C TYR A 47 -11.87 5.28 1.97
N LYS A 48 -11.84 5.31 3.32
CA LYS A 48 -12.38 6.42 4.11
C LYS A 48 -11.63 7.74 3.90
N ILE A 49 -10.31 7.70 3.66
CA ILE A 49 -9.53 8.89 3.35
C ILE A 49 -10.01 9.51 2.03
N GLN A 50 -10.12 8.74 0.95
CA GLN A 50 -10.61 9.29 -0.32
C GLN A 50 -12.06 9.81 -0.20
N GLU A 51 -12.93 9.14 0.58
CA GLU A 51 -14.29 9.62 0.86
C GLU A 51 -14.30 10.99 1.56
N LYS A 52 -13.48 11.14 2.60
CA LYS A 52 -13.36 12.40 3.34
C LYS A 52 -12.77 13.52 2.48
N LEU A 53 -11.88 13.19 1.55
CA LEU A 53 -11.19 14.16 0.69
C LEU A 53 -11.89 14.41 -0.65
N LYS A 54 -12.99 13.75 -0.96
CA LYS A 54 -13.67 13.90 -2.26
C LYS A 54 -14.10 15.32 -2.60
N THR A 55 -14.31 16.17 -1.60
CA THR A 55 -14.63 17.61 -1.78
C THR A 55 -13.38 18.49 -1.73
N ASP A 56 -12.25 18.00 -1.23
CA ASP A 56 -10.96 18.70 -1.21
C ASP A 56 -10.08 18.18 -2.36
N LYS A 57 -10.40 18.62 -3.59
CA LYS A 57 -9.72 18.19 -4.80
C LYS A 57 -8.23 18.57 -4.81
N ILE A 58 -7.87 19.67 -4.16
CA ILE A 58 -6.47 20.11 -4.07
C ILE A 58 -5.68 19.11 -3.25
N LEU A 59 -6.14 18.77 -2.05
CA LEU A 59 -5.48 17.81 -1.18
C LEU A 59 -5.44 16.42 -1.81
N LEU A 60 -6.56 15.99 -2.41
CA LEU A 60 -6.65 14.68 -3.07
C LEU A 60 -5.65 14.57 -4.24
N SER A 61 -5.44 15.64 -5.01
CA SER A 61 -4.48 15.65 -6.13
C SER A 61 -3.01 15.55 -5.69
N LYS A 62 -2.70 15.91 -4.44
CA LYS A 62 -1.36 15.83 -3.85
C LYS A 62 -1.07 14.50 -3.16
N LEU A 63 -2.10 13.67 -3.01
CA LEU A 63 -2.02 12.37 -2.33
C LEU A 63 -1.90 11.24 -3.34
N LYS A 64 -1.00 10.31 -3.08
CA LYS A 64 -0.89 9.00 -3.71
C LYS A 64 -1.17 7.92 -2.67
N MET A 65 -2.01 6.94 -3.01
CA MET A 65 -2.19 5.74 -2.20
C MET A 65 -1.67 4.53 -2.97
N ILE A 66 -0.96 3.64 -2.28
CA ILE A 66 -0.37 2.43 -2.86
C ILE A 66 -0.69 1.25 -1.94
N SER A 67 -1.35 0.24 -2.50
CA SER A 67 -1.49 -1.08 -1.93
C SER A 67 -0.59 -2.04 -2.70
N LEU A 68 0.53 -2.47 -2.08
CA LEU A 68 1.50 -3.38 -2.69
C LEU A 68 1.32 -4.78 -2.10
N SER A 69 1.03 -5.76 -2.95
CA SER A 69 0.95 -7.15 -2.51
C SER A 69 2.29 -7.70 -2.09
N PHE A 70 2.31 -8.45 -0.99
CA PHE A 70 3.44 -9.27 -0.57
C PHE A 70 3.28 -10.77 -0.89
N ASP A 71 2.27 -11.14 -1.68
CA ASP A 71 2.05 -12.51 -2.17
C ASP A 71 2.04 -12.61 -3.71
N PRO A 72 3.17 -12.34 -4.38
CA PRO A 72 3.22 -12.31 -5.83
C PRO A 72 2.95 -13.65 -6.51
N GLU A 73 2.93 -14.75 -5.77
CA GLU A 73 2.61 -16.07 -6.30
C GLU A 73 1.10 -16.24 -6.52
N TYR A 74 0.29 -15.56 -5.72
CA TYR A 74 -1.17 -15.55 -5.86
C TYR A 74 -1.67 -14.24 -6.47
N ASP A 75 -1.21 -13.11 -5.97
CA ASP A 75 -1.66 -11.78 -6.36
C ASP A 75 -1.01 -11.34 -7.68
N THR A 76 -1.47 -11.91 -8.78
CA THR A 76 -1.06 -11.48 -10.13
C THR A 76 -1.53 -10.04 -10.41
N PRO A 77 -1.01 -9.37 -11.45
CA PRO A 77 -1.50 -8.06 -11.86
C PRO A 77 -3.02 -8.01 -12.07
N GLU A 78 -3.59 -9.06 -12.64
CA GLU A 78 -5.03 -9.19 -12.89
C GLU A 78 -5.81 -9.28 -11.59
N ILE A 79 -5.34 -10.07 -10.62
CA ILE A 79 -5.97 -10.20 -9.29
C ILE A 79 -5.91 -8.87 -8.55
N MET A 80 -4.76 -8.17 -8.57
CA MET A 80 -4.63 -6.86 -7.92
C MET A 80 -5.49 -5.80 -8.60
N ASN A 81 -5.64 -5.85 -9.93
CA ASN A 81 -6.56 -4.98 -10.65
C ASN A 81 -8.02 -5.25 -10.26
N LEU A 82 -8.41 -6.52 -10.16
CA LEU A 82 -9.76 -6.91 -9.72
C LEU A 82 -10.02 -6.48 -8.28
N TYR A 83 -9.04 -6.67 -7.39
CA TYR A 83 -9.13 -6.25 -5.98
C TYR A 83 -9.38 -4.75 -5.85
N GLY A 84 -8.72 -3.94 -6.66
CA GLY A 84 -8.82 -2.47 -6.61
C GLY A 84 -10.01 -1.88 -7.38
N LYS A 85 -10.67 -2.66 -8.24
CA LYS A 85 -11.62 -2.17 -9.24
C LYS A 85 -12.75 -1.27 -8.69
N ASP A 86 -13.29 -1.65 -7.55
CA ASP A 86 -14.44 -0.96 -6.94
C ASP A 86 -14.05 -0.12 -5.72
N LEU A 87 -12.75 -0.01 -5.43
CA LEU A 87 -12.23 0.68 -4.25
C LEU A 87 -11.79 2.10 -4.54
N SER A 88 -11.31 2.39 -5.74
CA SER A 88 -10.76 3.70 -6.11
C SER A 88 -11.79 4.54 -6.87
N TYR A 89 -11.97 5.79 -6.46
CA TYR A 89 -12.73 6.78 -7.24
C TYR A 89 -11.90 7.32 -8.40
N ILE A 90 -12.58 7.84 -9.43
CA ILE A 90 -11.94 8.40 -10.64
C ILE A 90 -10.89 9.48 -10.30
N ASP A 91 -11.14 10.29 -9.27
CA ASP A 91 -10.26 11.39 -8.88
C ASP A 91 -9.21 11.00 -7.84
N ALA A 92 -9.27 9.78 -7.28
CA ALA A 92 -8.32 9.32 -6.29
C ALA A 92 -7.18 8.55 -6.97
N ASP A 93 -5.94 8.95 -6.65
CA ASP A 93 -4.74 8.29 -7.17
C ASP A 93 -4.34 7.12 -6.27
N TRP A 94 -5.03 5.99 -6.43
CA TRP A 94 -4.78 4.76 -5.68
C TRP A 94 -4.34 3.63 -6.60
N SER A 95 -3.11 3.16 -6.43
CA SER A 95 -2.53 2.06 -7.20
C SER A 95 -2.50 0.76 -6.41
N PHE A 96 -2.87 -0.32 -7.10
CA PHE A 96 -2.78 -1.69 -6.60
C PHE A 96 -1.68 -2.40 -7.37
N LEU A 97 -0.64 -2.82 -6.65
CA LEU A 97 0.61 -3.30 -7.23
C LEU A 97 0.96 -4.69 -6.72
N THR A 98 1.75 -5.41 -7.51
CA THR A 98 2.40 -6.66 -7.13
C THR A 98 3.88 -6.63 -7.58
N THR A 99 4.55 -7.76 -7.51
CA THR A 99 5.89 -7.95 -8.10
C THR A 99 5.92 -9.25 -8.92
N ASN A 100 6.89 -9.38 -9.82
CA ASN A 100 7.00 -10.60 -10.65
C ASN A 100 7.48 -11.83 -9.87
N SER A 101 7.99 -11.66 -8.66
CA SER A 101 8.50 -12.76 -7.83
C SER A 101 8.84 -12.29 -6.42
N LEU A 102 8.99 -13.25 -5.50
CA LEU A 102 9.54 -13.02 -4.16
C LEU A 102 10.96 -12.44 -4.20
N LYS A 103 11.77 -12.81 -5.20
CA LYS A 103 13.12 -12.26 -5.35
C LYS A 103 13.09 -10.75 -5.60
N LYS A 104 12.09 -10.23 -6.30
CA LYS A 104 11.87 -8.79 -6.54
C LYS A 104 11.23 -8.11 -5.34
N LEU A 105 10.35 -8.81 -4.63
CA LEU A 105 9.64 -8.30 -3.45
C LEU A 105 10.52 -8.16 -2.22
N ASN A 106 11.33 -9.19 -1.90
CA ASN A 106 12.07 -9.25 -0.64
C ASN A 106 12.97 -8.04 -0.36
N PRO A 107 13.70 -7.46 -1.34
CA PRO A 107 14.45 -6.23 -1.11
C PRO A 107 13.55 -5.04 -0.69
N ILE A 108 12.34 -4.94 -1.25
CA ILE A 108 11.38 -3.91 -0.89
C ILE A 108 10.95 -4.09 0.57
N LEU A 109 10.48 -5.30 0.93
CA LEU A 109 10.05 -5.60 2.29
C LEU A 109 11.17 -5.33 3.31
N LYS A 110 12.40 -5.69 2.98
CA LYS A 110 13.57 -5.47 3.85
C LYS A 110 13.83 -3.99 4.11
N GLU A 111 13.77 -3.14 3.09
CA GLU A 111 14.02 -1.70 3.25
C GLU A 111 12.91 -0.99 4.04
N TYR A 112 11.67 -1.48 3.95
CA TYR A 112 10.55 -0.98 4.77
C TYR A 112 10.46 -1.66 6.14
N ASP A 113 11.44 -2.52 6.49
CA ASP A 113 11.41 -3.34 7.73
C ASP A 113 10.03 -4.01 7.90
N GLN A 114 9.49 -4.55 6.82
CA GLN A 114 8.18 -5.20 6.77
C GLN A 114 8.35 -6.72 6.74
N PRO A 115 8.45 -7.39 7.90
CA PRO A 115 8.59 -8.84 7.94
C PRO A 115 7.28 -9.51 7.53
N VAL A 116 7.39 -10.53 6.70
CA VAL A 116 6.29 -11.41 6.29
C VAL A 116 6.70 -12.85 6.56
N ILE A 117 5.89 -13.57 7.31
CA ILE A 117 6.11 -14.98 7.65
C ILE A 117 5.07 -15.81 6.93
N ARG A 118 5.51 -16.62 6.00
CA ARG A 118 4.66 -17.57 5.29
C ARG A 118 4.50 -18.84 6.11
N LYS A 119 3.27 -19.32 6.19
CA LYS A 119 2.98 -20.60 6.85
C LYS A 119 2.98 -21.73 5.81
N TYR A 120 3.52 -22.87 6.24
CA TYR A 120 3.58 -24.07 5.43
C TYR A 120 2.93 -25.21 6.20
N THR A 121 2.26 -26.10 5.48
CA THR A 121 1.71 -27.34 6.02
C THR A 121 2.82 -28.32 6.43
N VAL A 122 2.46 -29.37 7.16
CA VAL A 122 3.44 -30.40 7.64
C VAL A 122 4.19 -31.06 6.47
N ASP A 123 3.56 -31.19 5.32
CA ASP A 123 4.13 -31.73 4.08
C ASP A 123 4.89 -30.68 3.25
N GLY A 124 5.13 -29.48 3.82
CA GLY A 124 5.98 -28.45 3.22
C GLY A 124 5.31 -27.63 2.12
N LYS A 125 3.98 -27.71 1.95
CA LYS A 125 3.24 -26.88 1.00
C LYS A 125 2.86 -25.55 1.64
N TYR A 126 2.93 -24.47 0.89
CA TYR A 126 2.40 -23.17 1.30
C TYR A 126 0.88 -23.29 1.50
N ASP A 127 0.37 -22.88 2.66
CA ASP A 127 -1.04 -23.00 3.02
C ASP A 127 -1.89 -21.78 2.66
N GLY A 128 -1.29 -20.77 2.01
CA GLY A 128 -1.97 -19.53 1.64
C GLY A 128 -2.07 -18.52 2.79
N VAL A 129 -1.56 -18.84 3.98
CA VAL A 129 -1.63 -17.97 5.15
C VAL A 129 -0.30 -17.27 5.37
N GLN A 130 -0.35 -15.96 5.55
CA GLN A 130 0.82 -15.14 5.84
C GLN A 130 0.57 -14.32 7.12
N SER A 131 1.55 -14.34 8.01
CA SER A 131 1.56 -13.48 9.20
C SER A 131 2.46 -12.27 8.94
N HIS A 132 1.94 -11.09 9.22
CA HIS A 132 2.68 -9.84 9.06
C HIS A 132 2.17 -8.81 10.07
N LEU A 133 2.97 -7.80 10.32
CA LEU A 133 2.52 -6.63 11.07
C LEU A 133 1.85 -5.65 10.13
N LEU A 134 0.62 -5.24 10.45
CA LEU A 134 -0.02 -4.16 9.69
C LEU A 134 0.73 -2.85 9.95
N ARG A 135 1.27 -2.28 8.88
CA ARG A 135 1.90 -0.96 8.86
C ARG A 135 1.44 -0.18 7.64
N VAL A 136 1.17 1.10 7.85
CA VAL A 136 0.98 2.06 6.77
C VAL A 136 2.08 3.12 6.89
N PHE A 137 2.77 3.36 5.80
CA PHE A 137 3.87 4.30 5.72
C PHE A 137 3.39 5.62 5.10
N LEU A 138 3.64 6.72 5.78
CA LEU A 138 3.49 8.07 5.24
C LEU A 138 4.84 8.53 4.70
N ILE A 139 4.90 8.81 3.41
CA ILE A 139 6.13 9.12 2.67
C ILE A 139 5.94 10.48 2.02
N ASP A 140 6.92 11.37 2.14
CA ASP A 140 6.88 12.69 1.51
C ASP A 140 7.27 12.65 0.02
N GLY A 141 7.15 13.80 -0.67
CA GLY A 141 7.51 13.93 -2.07
C GLY A 141 8.99 13.66 -2.37
N ASN A 142 9.87 13.74 -1.38
CA ASN A 142 11.28 13.39 -1.46
C ASN A 142 11.54 11.90 -1.17
N LYS A 143 10.51 11.10 -0.99
CA LYS A 143 10.54 9.65 -0.71
C LYS A 143 11.13 9.28 0.65
N LEU A 144 11.06 10.23 1.60
CA LEU A 144 11.42 9.99 3.00
C LEU A 144 10.20 9.53 3.78
N ILE A 145 10.36 8.46 4.56
CA ILE A 145 9.33 8.00 5.49
C ILE A 145 9.23 9.02 6.62
N ARG A 146 8.05 9.61 6.80
CA ARG A 146 7.75 10.64 7.79
C ARG A 146 7.01 10.08 8.98
N ASN A 147 6.20 9.04 8.78
CA ASN A 147 5.51 8.35 9.85
C ASN A 147 5.21 6.89 9.47
N VAL A 148 5.00 6.03 10.48
CA VAL A 148 4.58 4.63 10.31
C VAL A 148 3.45 4.38 11.31
N TYR A 149 2.28 4.03 10.78
CA TYR A 149 1.10 3.73 11.58
C TYR A 149 0.90 2.24 11.72
N ASN A 150 0.72 1.77 12.94
CA ASN A 150 0.24 0.43 13.26
C ASN A 150 -1.28 0.43 13.46
N VAL A 151 -1.86 -0.71 13.80
CA VAL A 151 -3.31 -0.90 14.00
C VAL A 151 -3.91 0.16 14.93
N ASP A 152 -3.24 0.48 16.05
CA ASP A 152 -3.77 1.37 17.10
C ASP A 152 -3.86 2.83 16.63
N PHE A 153 -3.00 3.24 15.70
CA PHE A 153 -2.91 4.60 15.19
C PHE A 153 -3.40 4.74 13.74
N LEU A 154 -3.91 3.68 13.15
CA LEU A 154 -4.38 3.69 11.76
C LEU A 154 -5.81 4.25 11.67
N HIS A 155 -5.91 5.57 11.81
CA HIS A 155 -7.18 6.30 11.81
C HIS A 155 -7.23 7.34 10.69
N PRO A 156 -8.29 7.40 9.85
CA PRO A 156 -8.33 8.30 8.70
C PRO A 156 -8.06 9.76 9.03
N ASP A 157 -8.63 10.29 10.12
CA ASP A 157 -8.47 11.69 10.50
C ASP A 157 -7.05 12.02 10.96
N LEU A 158 -6.37 11.09 11.63
CA LEU A 158 -4.96 11.24 12.01
C LEU A 158 -4.09 11.32 10.76
N LEU A 159 -4.26 10.38 9.81
CA LEU A 159 -3.49 10.36 8.57
C LEU A 159 -3.72 11.62 7.75
N ILE A 160 -4.97 12.07 7.61
CA ILE A 160 -5.31 13.32 6.89
C ILE A 160 -4.64 14.54 7.55
N ASN A 161 -4.63 14.62 8.88
CA ASN A 161 -3.98 15.71 9.60
C ASN A 161 -2.47 15.72 9.35
N ASP A 162 -1.82 14.56 9.39
CA ASP A 162 -0.38 14.45 9.14
C ASP A 162 -0.03 14.78 7.67
N ILE A 163 -0.86 14.36 6.70
CA ILE A 163 -0.73 14.73 5.29
C ILE A 163 -0.80 16.25 5.13
N LYS A 164 -1.78 16.91 5.76
CA LYS A 164 -1.90 18.39 5.72
C LYS A 164 -0.68 19.08 6.31
N THR A 165 -0.18 18.56 7.43
CA THR A 165 1.02 19.10 8.10
C THR A 165 2.25 19.00 7.18
N LEU A 166 2.43 17.89 6.47
CA LEU A 166 3.54 17.73 5.52
C LEU A 166 3.44 18.69 4.33
N LEU A 167 2.24 18.96 3.84
CA LEU A 167 2.06 19.93 2.74
C LEU A 167 2.47 21.33 3.16
N LEU A 168 2.09 21.77 4.37
CA LEU A 168 2.45 23.09 4.90
C LEU A 168 3.95 23.24 5.18
N SER A 169 4.65 22.13 5.49
CA SER A 169 6.10 22.18 5.77
C SER A 169 6.97 22.13 4.50
N ASN A 170 6.39 21.90 3.34
CA ASN A 170 7.10 21.88 2.04
C ASN A 170 6.85 23.15 1.19
N GLU A 171 6.10 24.11 1.72
CA GLU A 171 5.97 25.49 1.19
C GLU A 171 7.01 26.41 1.83
#